data_6d115a06b480434e310dd15378f79c7c
#
_entry.id   6d115a06b480434e310dd15378f79c7c
#
_cell.length_a   1.000
_cell.length_b   1.000
_cell.length_c   1.000
_cell.angle_alpha   90.00
_cell.angle_beta   90.00
_cell.angle_gamma   90.00
#
_symmetry.space_group_name_H-M   'P 1'
#
loop_
_entity.id
_entity.type
_entity.pdbx_description
1 polymer ?
#
loop_
_entity_poly.entity_id
_entity_poly.type
_entity_poly.pdbx_seq_one_letter_code
_entity_poly.pdbx_strand_id
1 'polypeptide(L)'
;MSSLKTVQLKSPYLIFTGEETSPTYAKTGAGIAYWREKDCLGQMRLPGGTVEIGLPKMDIQEAAAQGAKTLVIGTSVVGGAIPESWITVLVEALESGMDIAAGVHTKLNDNQKLVEVANKTGQKLIDVRTPPSDIPVGNGKKRTGKRLLTVGTVC
;
A
#
# COMPACT_ATOMS: atom_id res chain seq x y z
N MET A 1 20.48 16.74 -10.23
CA MET A 1 19.73 15.47 -10.27
C MET A 1 19.21 15.23 -8.86
N SER A 2 17.91 15.38 -8.65
CA SER A 2 17.28 15.03 -7.36
C SER A 2 17.45 13.53 -7.14
N SER A 3 18.07 13.14 -6.03
CA SER A 3 18.17 11.73 -5.70
C SER A 3 16.76 11.24 -5.32
N LEU A 4 16.22 10.31 -6.07
CA LEU A 4 15.00 9.63 -5.68
C LEU A 4 15.18 9.10 -4.25
N LYS A 5 14.41 9.65 -3.30
CA LYS A 5 14.42 9.13 -1.94
C LYS A 5 13.84 7.72 -1.98
N THR A 6 14.69 6.73 -1.83
CA THR A 6 14.23 5.35 -1.67
C THR A 6 13.53 5.22 -0.34
N VAL A 7 12.25 4.85 -0.37
CA VAL A 7 11.50 4.52 0.84
C VAL A 7 11.75 3.05 1.14
N GLN A 8 12.33 2.77 2.30
CA GLN A 8 12.53 1.40 2.77
C GLN A 8 11.46 1.06 3.80
N LEU A 9 10.67 0.02 3.52
CA LEU A 9 9.70 -0.51 4.47
C LEU A 9 10.40 -1.46 5.45
N LYS A 10 9.93 -1.46 6.70
CA LYS A 10 10.39 -2.41 7.71
C LYS A 10 9.65 -3.74 7.53
N SER A 11 10.38 -4.82 7.28
CA SER A 11 9.82 -6.19 7.30
C SER A 11 9.84 -6.76 8.73
N PRO A 12 9.02 -7.79 9.06
CA PRO A 12 8.10 -8.49 8.18
C PRO A 12 6.79 -7.74 7.89
N TYR A 13 6.13 -8.12 6.77
CA TYR A 13 4.90 -7.50 6.29
C TYR A 13 3.66 -8.34 6.59
N LEU A 14 2.56 -7.67 6.95
CA LEU A 14 1.20 -8.17 6.83
C LEU A 14 0.57 -7.55 5.57
N ILE A 15 0.15 -8.38 4.62
CA ILE A 15 -0.47 -7.90 3.38
C ILE A 15 -1.99 -7.82 3.55
N PHE A 16 -2.53 -6.62 3.45
CA PHE A 16 -3.95 -6.35 3.60
C PHE A 16 -4.64 -6.24 2.24
N THR A 17 -5.68 -7.04 2.03
CA THR A 17 -6.46 -7.07 0.79
C THR A 17 -7.93 -6.66 0.97
N GLY A 18 -8.32 -6.24 2.18
CA GLY A 18 -9.68 -5.76 2.45
C GLY A 18 -10.77 -6.77 2.08
N GLU A 19 -11.87 -6.28 1.52
CA GLU A 19 -13.00 -7.07 1.02
C GLU A 19 -12.83 -7.51 -0.46
N GLU A 20 -11.60 -7.47 -0.99
CA GLU A 20 -11.38 -7.73 -2.42
C GLU A 20 -11.73 -9.17 -2.80
N THR A 21 -12.48 -9.29 -3.90
CA THR A 21 -12.93 -10.57 -4.46
C THR A 21 -12.28 -10.91 -5.80
N SER A 22 -11.67 -9.91 -6.47
CA SER A 22 -11.01 -10.09 -7.75
C SER A 22 -9.49 -10.12 -7.61
N PRO A 23 -8.82 -11.21 -8.02
CA PRO A 23 -7.35 -11.28 -8.01
C PRO A 23 -6.69 -10.16 -8.85
N THR A 24 -7.42 -9.62 -9.83
CA THR A 24 -6.95 -8.54 -10.69
C THR A 24 -6.64 -7.27 -9.91
N TYR A 25 -7.39 -6.98 -8.86
CA TYR A 25 -7.17 -5.79 -8.03
C TYR A 25 -6.16 -6.02 -6.90
N ALA A 26 -5.84 -7.26 -6.58
CA ALA A 26 -4.85 -7.62 -5.55
C ALA A 26 -3.44 -7.90 -6.13
N LYS A 27 -3.14 -7.45 -7.34
CA LYS A 27 -1.84 -7.69 -8.00
C LYS A 27 -0.64 -7.18 -7.19
N THR A 28 -0.79 -6.06 -6.51
CA THR A 28 0.28 -5.51 -5.67
C THR A 28 0.60 -6.47 -4.53
N GLY A 29 -0.40 -6.94 -3.80
CA GLY A 29 -0.22 -7.90 -2.72
C GLY A 29 0.35 -9.23 -3.21
N ALA A 30 -0.21 -9.77 -4.30
CA ALA A 30 0.28 -11.00 -4.92
C ALA A 30 1.74 -10.86 -5.42
N GLY A 31 2.09 -9.71 -6.00
CA GLY A 31 3.46 -9.43 -6.44
C GLY A 31 4.44 -9.37 -5.27
N ILE A 32 4.08 -8.71 -4.17
CA ILE A 32 4.92 -8.66 -2.96
C ILE A 32 5.08 -10.08 -2.38
N ALA A 33 3.99 -10.84 -2.25
CA ALA A 33 4.01 -12.20 -1.76
C ALA A 33 4.93 -13.11 -2.60
N TYR A 34 4.91 -12.94 -3.93
CA TYR A 34 5.74 -13.71 -4.84
C TYR A 34 7.23 -13.32 -4.80
N TRP A 35 7.53 -12.02 -4.91
CA TRP A 35 8.91 -11.54 -5.02
C TRP A 35 9.63 -11.36 -3.69
N ARG A 36 8.87 -11.19 -2.61
CA ARG A 36 9.36 -10.89 -1.26
C ARG A 36 8.77 -11.83 -0.21
N GLU A 37 8.51 -13.08 -0.57
CA GLU A 37 7.90 -14.09 0.31
C GLU A 37 8.53 -14.14 1.71
N LYS A 38 9.85 -14.08 1.78
CA LYS A 38 10.62 -14.15 3.04
C LYS A 38 10.37 -12.92 3.95
N ASP A 39 9.88 -11.83 3.39
CA ASP A 39 9.55 -10.61 4.13
C ASP A 39 8.07 -10.54 4.53
N CYS A 40 7.25 -11.52 4.12
CA CYS A 40 5.82 -11.56 4.38
C CYS A 40 5.50 -12.59 5.46
N LEU A 41 4.74 -12.19 6.49
CA LEU A 41 4.21 -13.11 7.50
C LEU A 41 2.90 -13.72 7.05
N GLY A 42 2.00 -12.91 6.52
CA GLY A 42 0.67 -13.36 6.19
C GLY A 42 -0.15 -12.36 5.40
N GLN A 43 -1.39 -12.77 5.18
CA GLN A 43 -2.42 -12.03 4.50
C GLN A 43 -3.60 -11.79 5.43
N MET A 44 -4.07 -10.56 5.49
CA MET A 44 -5.30 -10.18 6.18
C MET A 44 -6.39 -9.81 5.18
N ARG A 45 -7.60 -10.32 5.43
CA ARG A 45 -8.83 -9.98 4.69
C ARG A 45 -9.93 -9.55 5.65
N LEU A 46 -10.80 -8.69 5.18
CA LEU A 46 -12.05 -8.38 5.87
C LEU A 46 -13.16 -9.34 5.44
N PRO A 47 -14.26 -9.42 6.21
CA PRO A 47 -15.43 -10.20 5.83
C PRO A 47 -15.91 -9.84 4.42
N GLY A 48 -16.14 -10.84 3.58
CA GLY A 48 -16.50 -10.67 2.17
C GLY A 48 -15.32 -10.75 1.20
N GLY A 49 -14.09 -10.54 1.67
CA GLY A 49 -12.90 -10.72 0.83
C GLY A 49 -12.59 -12.19 0.55
N THR A 50 -12.35 -12.52 -0.72
CA THR A 50 -12.10 -13.92 -1.15
C THR A 50 -10.73 -14.12 -1.79
N VAL A 51 -10.00 -13.06 -2.06
CA VAL A 51 -8.69 -13.15 -2.73
C VAL A 51 -7.66 -13.86 -1.84
N GLU A 52 -7.01 -14.86 -2.42
CA GLU A 52 -5.87 -15.57 -1.84
C GLU A 52 -4.60 -15.18 -2.61
N ILE A 53 -3.55 -14.80 -1.90
CA ILE A 53 -2.25 -14.42 -2.48
C ILE A 53 -1.11 -15.37 -2.12
N GLY A 54 -1.45 -16.55 -1.59
CA GLY A 54 -0.49 -17.60 -1.26
C GLY A 54 0.20 -17.45 0.09
N LEU A 55 -0.27 -16.53 0.95
CA LEU A 55 0.25 -16.34 2.30
C LEU A 55 -0.73 -16.90 3.35
N PRO A 56 -0.23 -17.29 4.54
CA PRO A 56 -1.08 -17.67 5.66
C PRO A 56 -2.08 -16.57 6.02
N LYS A 57 -3.31 -16.94 6.35
CA LYS A 57 -4.29 -15.99 6.87
C LYS A 57 -3.93 -15.67 8.32
N MET A 58 -3.97 -14.39 8.66
CA MET A 58 -3.81 -13.94 10.03
C MET A 58 -4.51 -12.60 10.24
N ASP A 59 -4.83 -12.33 11.49
CA ASP A 59 -5.32 -11.03 11.91
C ASP A 59 -4.17 -10.13 12.38
N ILE A 60 -4.51 -8.90 12.81
CA ILE A 60 -3.53 -7.92 13.25
C ILE A 60 -2.79 -8.37 14.51
N GLN A 61 -3.51 -8.99 15.46
CA GLN A 61 -2.93 -9.41 16.74
C GLN A 61 -1.97 -10.58 16.54
N GLU A 62 -2.34 -11.55 15.71
CA GLU A 62 -1.49 -12.67 15.32
C GLU A 62 -0.22 -12.16 14.60
N ALA A 63 -0.39 -11.24 13.65
CA ALA A 63 0.74 -10.64 12.93
C ALA A 63 1.66 -9.85 13.86
N ALA A 64 1.11 -9.05 14.77
CA ALA A 64 1.88 -8.29 15.75
C ALA A 64 2.65 -9.21 16.69
N ALA A 65 2.04 -10.29 17.19
CA ALA A 65 2.67 -11.29 18.03
C ALA A 65 3.85 -11.99 17.32
N GLN A 66 3.77 -12.17 16.00
CA GLN A 66 4.84 -12.71 15.16
C GLN A 66 5.85 -11.66 14.70
N GLY A 67 5.70 -10.42 15.14
CA GLY A 67 6.68 -9.36 14.93
C GLY A 67 6.50 -8.56 13.63
N ALA A 68 5.31 -8.56 13.03
CA ALA A 68 5.02 -7.71 11.87
C ALA A 68 5.40 -6.25 12.14
N LYS A 69 6.02 -5.61 11.16
CA LYS A 69 6.49 -4.23 11.25
C LYS A 69 5.76 -3.27 10.32
N THR A 70 5.18 -3.77 9.24
CA THR A 70 4.44 -2.94 8.30
C THR A 70 3.20 -3.70 7.80
N LEU A 71 2.04 -3.07 7.90
CA LEU A 71 0.86 -3.47 7.16
C LEU A 71 0.92 -2.81 5.78
N VAL A 72 0.89 -3.61 4.72
CA VAL A 72 0.93 -3.13 3.34
C VAL A 72 -0.44 -3.31 2.70
N ILE A 73 -1.05 -2.23 2.21
CA ILE A 73 -2.28 -2.32 1.43
C ILE A 73 -1.93 -2.90 0.06
N GLY A 74 -2.29 -4.17 -0.14
CA GLY A 74 -1.92 -4.99 -1.29
C GLY A 74 -2.96 -5.02 -2.41
N THR A 75 -4.03 -4.25 -2.28
CA THR A 75 -5.10 -4.16 -3.28
C THR A 75 -5.30 -2.73 -3.76
N SER A 76 -5.84 -2.60 -4.96
CA SER A 76 -6.30 -1.32 -5.49
C SER A 76 -7.78 -1.14 -5.17
N VAL A 77 -8.16 0.07 -4.80
CA VAL A 77 -9.53 0.43 -4.49
C VAL A 77 -10.16 1.11 -5.69
N VAL A 78 -11.35 0.69 -6.09
CA VAL A 78 -12.12 1.36 -7.14
C VAL A 78 -12.38 2.82 -6.70
N GLY A 79 -12.05 3.77 -7.57
CA GLY A 79 -12.09 5.20 -7.23
C GLY A 79 -10.88 5.70 -6.43
N GLY A 80 -9.99 4.82 -5.97
CA GLY A 80 -8.70 5.17 -5.36
C GLY A 80 -8.75 5.74 -3.94
N ALA A 81 -9.94 5.84 -3.35
CA ALA A 81 -10.12 6.30 -1.97
C ALA A 81 -10.06 5.13 -0.98
N ILE A 82 -9.47 5.35 0.19
CA ILE A 82 -9.50 4.36 1.27
C ILE A 82 -10.91 4.27 1.83
N PRO A 83 -11.56 3.08 1.84
CA PRO A 83 -12.88 2.90 2.41
C PRO A 83 -12.89 3.22 3.90
N GLU A 84 -13.97 3.80 4.40
CA GLU A 84 -14.11 4.10 5.83
C GLU A 84 -14.07 2.83 6.69
N SER A 85 -14.56 1.70 6.16
CA SER A 85 -14.46 0.37 6.81
C SER A 85 -13.04 -0.04 7.13
N TRP A 86 -12.04 0.44 6.36
CA TRP A 86 -10.65 0.10 6.59
C TRP A 86 -9.99 0.92 7.68
N ILE A 87 -10.50 2.13 7.97
CA ILE A 87 -9.87 3.04 8.93
C ILE A 87 -9.72 2.40 10.30
N THR A 88 -10.72 1.66 10.75
CA THR A 88 -10.66 0.94 12.05
C THR A 88 -9.51 -0.07 12.08
N VAL A 89 -9.35 -0.85 11.01
CA VAL A 89 -8.28 -1.85 10.87
C VAL A 89 -6.90 -1.19 10.81
N LEU A 90 -6.79 -0.09 10.06
CA LEU A 90 -5.53 0.65 9.94
C LEU A 90 -5.13 1.30 11.27
N VAL A 91 -6.10 1.80 12.05
CA VAL A 91 -5.87 2.30 13.41
C VAL A 91 -5.37 1.17 14.31
N GLU A 92 -6.02 0.00 14.30
CA GLU A 92 -5.59 -1.16 15.08
C GLU A 92 -4.16 -1.59 14.74
N ALA A 93 -3.79 -1.57 13.44
CA ALA A 93 -2.45 -1.90 13.01
C ALA A 93 -1.40 -0.91 13.56
N LEU A 94 -1.70 0.40 13.53
CA LEU A 94 -0.83 1.43 14.12
C LEU A 94 -0.68 1.24 15.63
N GLU A 95 -1.79 0.97 16.33
CA GLU A 95 -1.78 0.74 17.78
C GLU A 95 -1.02 -0.55 18.16
N SER A 96 -1.00 -1.53 17.25
CA SER A 96 -0.24 -2.78 17.40
C SER A 96 1.24 -2.65 17.00
N GLY A 97 1.71 -1.43 16.68
CA GLY A 97 3.11 -1.14 16.41
C GLY A 97 3.57 -1.36 14.97
N MET A 98 2.65 -1.42 14.02
CA MET A 98 2.95 -1.54 12.60
C MET A 98 2.91 -0.18 11.90
N ASP A 99 3.89 0.10 11.03
CA ASP A 99 3.79 1.16 10.03
C ASP A 99 2.73 0.77 8.98
N ILE A 100 2.14 1.73 8.28
CA ILE A 100 1.22 1.45 7.18
C ILE A 100 1.81 1.95 5.88
N ALA A 101 1.80 1.12 4.84
CA ALA A 101 2.24 1.47 3.50
C ALA A 101 1.13 1.29 2.47
N ALA A 102 0.91 2.28 1.62
CA ALA A 102 -0.13 2.25 0.59
C ALA A 102 0.32 2.91 -0.71
N GLY A 103 -0.16 2.33 -1.83
CA GLY A 103 -0.01 2.88 -3.18
C GLY A 103 -1.34 3.37 -3.77
N VAL A 104 -2.37 3.60 -2.96
CA VAL A 104 -3.68 4.10 -3.39
C VAL A 104 -3.63 5.59 -3.77
N HIS A 105 -4.67 6.10 -4.44
CA HIS A 105 -4.69 7.49 -4.92
C HIS A 105 -4.83 8.51 -3.78
N THR A 106 -5.74 8.24 -2.83
CA THR A 106 -5.87 9.07 -1.62
C THR A 106 -4.74 8.74 -0.67
N LYS A 107 -4.00 9.75 -0.23
CA LYS A 107 -2.88 9.53 0.68
C LYS A 107 -3.37 9.13 2.08
N LEU A 108 -2.64 8.23 2.71
CA LEU A 108 -2.83 7.91 4.14
C LEU A 108 -2.69 9.17 5.00
N ASN A 109 -1.74 10.04 4.62
CA ASN A 109 -1.45 11.28 5.34
C ASN A 109 -2.52 12.36 5.17
N ASP A 110 -3.51 12.19 4.29
CA ASP A 110 -4.66 13.08 4.17
C ASP A 110 -5.79 12.71 5.16
N ASN A 111 -5.72 11.54 5.82
CA ASN A 111 -6.69 11.11 6.82
C ASN A 111 -6.24 11.53 8.22
N GLN A 112 -6.95 12.52 8.80
CA GLN A 112 -6.59 13.11 10.09
C GLN A 112 -6.54 12.06 11.22
N LYS A 113 -7.48 11.12 11.26
CA LYS A 113 -7.54 10.07 12.29
C LYS A 113 -6.30 9.16 12.25
N LEU A 114 -5.88 8.76 11.04
CA LEU A 114 -4.67 7.96 10.89
C LEU A 114 -3.42 8.74 11.30
N VAL A 115 -3.32 10.01 10.93
CA VAL A 115 -2.21 10.90 11.30
C VAL A 115 -2.12 11.07 12.82
N GLU A 116 -3.23 11.30 13.50
CA GLU A 116 -3.28 11.44 14.97
C GLU A 116 -2.79 10.17 15.66
N VAL A 117 -3.28 8.99 15.23
CA VAL A 117 -2.88 7.71 15.83
C VAL A 117 -1.41 7.39 15.50
N ALA A 118 -0.97 7.61 14.27
CA ALA A 118 0.43 7.41 13.90
C ALA A 118 1.38 8.26 14.74
N ASN A 119 1.05 9.53 14.97
CA ASN A 119 1.84 10.42 15.82
C ASN A 119 1.86 9.95 17.29
N LYS A 120 0.71 9.48 17.80
CA LYS A 120 0.59 8.98 19.17
C LYS A 120 1.39 7.69 19.39
N THR A 121 1.40 6.80 18.41
CA THR A 121 2.06 5.49 18.50
C THR A 121 3.52 5.52 18.05
N GLY A 122 3.96 6.59 17.38
CA GLY A 122 5.28 6.70 16.77
C GLY A 122 5.46 5.91 15.49
N GLN A 123 4.36 5.41 14.90
CA GLN A 123 4.36 4.67 13.64
C GLN A 123 4.30 5.61 12.43
N LYS A 124 4.58 5.08 11.24
CA LYS A 124 4.64 5.86 10.00
C LYS A 124 3.51 5.52 9.05
N LEU A 125 3.00 6.56 8.39
CA LEU A 125 2.13 6.45 7.22
C LEU A 125 2.98 6.69 5.97
N ILE A 126 3.07 5.68 5.10
CA ILE A 126 3.99 5.66 3.97
C ILE A 126 3.19 5.63 2.66
N ASP A 127 3.08 6.79 2.02
CA ASP A 127 2.42 6.94 0.73
C ASP A 127 3.45 6.73 -0.39
N VAL A 128 3.51 5.52 -0.96
CA VAL A 128 4.53 5.13 -1.94
C VAL A 128 4.32 5.76 -3.33
N ARG A 129 3.17 6.36 -3.59
CA ARG A 129 2.86 7.08 -4.85
C ARG A 129 3.07 8.59 -4.78
N THR A 130 3.98 9.06 -3.94
CA THR A 130 4.30 10.47 -3.88
C THR A 130 5.41 10.78 -4.89
N PRO A 131 5.10 11.45 -6.02
CA PRO A 131 6.13 11.81 -7.00
C PRO A 131 7.06 12.89 -6.43
N PRO A 132 8.32 12.96 -6.91
CA PRO A 132 9.18 14.09 -6.61
C PRO A 132 8.54 15.42 -7.05
N SER A 133 8.69 16.46 -6.25
CA SER A 133 8.09 17.78 -6.52
C SER A 133 8.77 18.51 -7.71
N ASP A 134 9.96 18.09 -8.09
CA ASP A 134 10.80 18.69 -9.10
C ASP A 134 10.79 17.95 -10.46
N ILE A 135 9.78 17.09 -10.71
CA ILE A 135 9.61 16.45 -12.02
C ILE A 135 9.30 17.53 -13.07
N PRO A 136 10.16 17.70 -14.09
CA PRO A 136 9.90 18.71 -15.12
C PRO A 136 8.69 18.35 -15.96
N VAL A 137 7.80 19.30 -16.11
CA VAL A 137 6.65 19.17 -17.01
C VAL A 137 7.13 19.31 -18.46
N GLY A 138 6.55 18.53 -19.38
CA GLY A 138 6.84 18.64 -20.80
C GLY A 138 6.57 20.05 -21.32
N ASN A 139 7.50 20.61 -22.08
CA ASN A 139 7.43 21.99 -22.59
C ASN A 139 6.67 22.12 -23.92
N GLY A 140 6.05 21.07 -24.42
CA GLY A 140 5.31 21.05 -25.69
C GLY A 140 6.15 21.21 -26.97
N LYS A 141 7.46 21.38 -26.86
CA LYS A 141 8.31 21.59 -28.05
C LYS A 141 8.34 20.34 -28.94
N LYS A 142 8.13 20.54 -30.23
CA LYS A 142 8.26 19.49 -31.23
C LYS A 142 9.72 19.00 -31.27
N ARG A 143 9.89 17.69 -31.16
CA ARG A 143 11.21 17.04 -31.25
C ARG A 143 11.26 16.20 -32.52
N THR A 144 12.46 16.03 -33.09
CA THR A 144 12.72 15.10 -34.19
C THR A 144 12.88 13.68 -33.65
N GLY A 145 12.53 12.70 -34.48
CA GLY A 145 12.65 11.28 -34.14
C GLY A 145 11.33 10.54 -34.07
N LYS A 146 11.42 9.21 -33.98
CA LYS A 146 10.26 8.33 -33.82
C LYS A 146 9.70 8.49 -32.41
N ARG A 147 8.37 8.39 -32.29
CA ARG A 147 7.65 8.49 -31.03
C ARG A 147 6.85 7.22 -30.80
N LEU A 148 6.96 6.69 -29.60
CA LEU A 148 6.11 5.62 -29.13
C LEU A 148 5.23 6.15 -28.01
N LEU A 149 3.92 5.99 -28.14
CA LEU A 149 2.96 6.32 -27.10
C LEU A 149 2.33 5.01 -26.63
N THR A 150 2.51 4.70 -25.37
CA THR A 150 1.77 3.61 -24.74
C THR A 150 0.43 4.16 -24.31
N VAL A 151 -0.63 3.57 -24.81
CA VAL A 151 -2.02 3.88 -24.40
C VAL A 151 -2.60 2.65 -23.73
N GLY A 152 -3.32 2.87 -22.65
CA GLY A 152 -4.01 1.83 -21.91
C GLY A 152 -5.18 2.41 -21.13
N THR A 153 -6.14 1.57 -20.80
CA THR A 153 -7.17 1.89 -19.82
C THR A 153 -6.66 1.53 -18.44
N VAL A 154 -6.78 2.45 -17.52
CA VAL A 154 -6.46 2.24 -16.10
C VAL A 154 -7.76 2.22 -15.35
N CYS A 155 -7.93 1.24 -14.48
CA CYS A 155 -9.03 1.18 -13.53
C CYS A 155 -8.70 2.01 -12.29
#